data_0cc9a969860d58f6a0a3a9c0ec924661
#
_entry.id   0cc9a969860d58f6a0a3a9c0ec924661
#
_cell.length_a   1.000
_cell.length_b   1.000
_cell.length_c   1.000
_cell.angle_alpha   90.00
_cell.angle_beta   90.00
_cell.angle_gamma   90.00
#
_symmetry.space_group_name_H-M   'P 1'
#
loop_
_entity.id
_entity.type
_entity.pdbx_description
1 polymer ?
#
loop_
_entity_poly.entity_id
_entity_poly.type
_entity_poly.pdbx_seq_one_letter_code
_entity_poly.pdbx_strand_id
1 'polypeptide(L)'
;SYTTIISDDYPQHLKFINCPPFVLYYYGSLSLLDNECIGVIGKRDCSEYGVQATRILVEDLVKQGLVIVSGMAKGIDGVGHRTALKSNGHTVAVLGSGIDYPYPPMNKELYDQLKNELIISEYPGLTPPRKDYFPKRNRIIAGLSQKLLVTEADIKSGTMITVGFALEQGKDVFAVPGRIYDCKGCNALIQQGAKLVRYLRRIGSVSLLILTKMLTK
;
A
#
# COMPACT_ATOMS: atom_id res chain seq x y z
N SER A 1 -5.56 20.89 3.24
CA SER A 1 -5.17 21.28 1.86
C SER A 1 -5.87 20.41 0.83
N TYR A 2 -5.86 20.84 -0.43
CA TYR A 2 -6.31 20.03 -1.56
C TYR A 2 -5.50 20.38 -2.82
N THR A 3 -5.45 19.45 -3.76
CA THR A 3 -4.95 19.64 -5.12
C THR A 3 -5.94 19.06 -6.13
N THR A 4 -5.84 19.48 -7.39
CA THR A 4 -6.74 19.05 -8.46
C THR A 4 -5.96 18.47 -9.64
N ILE A 5 -6.61 17.67 -10.48
CA ILE A 5 -5.97 16.99 -11.62
C ILE A 5 -5.28 17.96 -12.60
N ILE A 6 -5.68 19.24 -12.61
CA ILE A 6 -5.09 20.30 -13.45
C ILE A 6 -4.00 21.09 -12.74
N SER A 7 -3.79 20.87 -11.43
CA SER A 7 -2.77 21.57 -10.64
C SER A 7 -1.37 20.99 -10.91
N ASP A 8 -0.34 21.82 -10.79
CA ASP A 8 1.06 21.42 -11.02
C ASP A 8 1.57 20.45 -9.95
N ASP A 9 1.08 20.58 -8.71
CA ASP A 9 1.42 19.75 -7.57
C ASP A 9 0.64 18.42 -7.50
N TYR A 10 -0.25 18.16 -8.48
CA TYR A 10 -1.01 16.93 -8.52
C TYR A 10 -0.10 15.74 -8.86
N PRO A 11 -0.20 14.59 -8.13
CA PRO A 11 0.62 13.42 -8.37
C PRO A 11 0.49 12.90 -9.81
N GLN A 12 1.56 13.02 -10.61
CA GLN A 12 1.52 12.74 -12.05
C GLN A 12 1.08 11.30 -12.34
N HIS A 13 1.54 10.33 -11.52
CA HIS A 13 1.15 8.92 -11.67
C HIS A 13 -0.36 8.67 -11.60
N LEU A 14 -1.11 9.50 -10.86
CA LEU A 14 -2.56 9.37 -10.76
C LEU A 14 -3.31 9.90 -11.99
N LYS A 15 -2.70 10.75 -12.80
CA LYS A 15 -3.35 11.27 -14.03
C LYS A 15 -3.62 10.15 -15.05
N PHE A 16 -2.85 9.06 -15.00
CA PHE A 16 -2.87 8.00 -16.00
C PHE A 16 -3.60 6.73 -15.55
N ILE A 17 -4.12 6.69 -14.32
CA ILE A 17 -4.92 5.55 -13.88
C ILE A 17 -6.32 5.59 -14.49
N ASN A 18 -6.98 4.44 -14.53
CA ASN A 18 -8.40 4.40 -14.86
C ASN A 18 -9.21 5.17 -13.80
N CYS A 19 -10.06 6.12 -14.22
CA CYS A 19 -10.84 6.99 -13.34
C CYS A 19 -9.96 7.77 -12.34
N PRO A 20 -9.10 8.70 -12.78
CA PRO A 20 -8.27 9.50 -11.88
C PRO A 20 -9.14 10.38 -10.96
N PRO A 21 -8.75 10.57 -9.69
CA PRO A 21 -9.47 11.48 -8.80
C PRO A 21 -9.31 12.94 -9.27
N PHE A 22 -10.41 13.66 -9.44
CA PHE A 22 -10.37 15.06 -9.86
C PHE A 22 -9.83 15.98 -8.78
N VAL A 23 -10.11 15.68 -7.51
CA VAL A 23 -9.65 16.43 -6.36
C VAL A 23 -9.06 15.44 -5.37
N LEU A 24 -7.93 15.81 -4.78
CA LEU A 24 -7.31 15.11 -3.67
C LEU A 24 -7.19 16.06 -2.48
N TYR A 25 -7.84 15.71 -1.39
CA TYR A 25 -7.65 16.35 -0.10
C TYR A 25 -6.48 15.71 0.60
N TYR A 26 -5.62 16.50 1.26
CA TYR A 26 -4.44 15.93 1.92
C TYR A 26 -4.01 16.69 3.18
N TYR A 27 -3.30 15.97 4.05
CA TYR A 27 -2.47 16.46 5.14
C TYR A 27 -1.03 16.05 4.91
N GLY A 28 -0.08 16.87 5.33
CA GLY A 28 1.35 16.61 5.15
C GLY A 28 1.88 17.13 3.82
N SER A 29 2.90 16.46 3.26
CA SER A 29 3.58 16.92 2.06
C SER A 29 3.43 15.95 0.87
N LEU A 30 2.93 16.46 -0.26
CA LEU A 30 2.85 15.73 -1.51
C LEU A 30 4.22 15.36 -2.08
N SER A 31 5.30 16.06 -1.68
CA SER A 31 6.67 15.76 -2.12
C SER A 31 7.16 14.37 -1.70
N LEU A 32 6.51 13.72 -0.74
CA LEU A 32 6.80 12.31 -0.43
C LEU A 32 6.56 11.39 -1.63
N LEU A 33 5.66 11.76 -2.53
CA LEU A 33 5.33 11.01 -3.74
C LEU A 33 6.37 11.14 -4.87
N ASP A 34 7.35 12.02 -4.72
CA ASP A 34 8.49 12.14 -5.64
C ASP A 34 9.51 11.01 -5.42
N ASN A 35 9.40 10.30 -4.30
CA ASN A 35 10.23 9.14 -3.99
C ASN A 35 9.62 7.85 -4.57
N GLU A 36 10.42 6.78 -4.61
CA GLU A 36 9.92 5.46 -4.99
C GLU A 36 8.93 4.95 -3.92
N CYS A 37 7.68 4.74 -4.34
CA CYS A 37 6.59 4.29 -3.47
C CYS A 37 6.28 2.80 -3.71
N ILE A 38 6.04 2.07 -2.63
CA ILE A 38 5.57 0.68 -2.68
C ILE A 38 4.26 0.52 -1.90
N GLY A 39 3.26 -0.05 -2.54
CA GLY A 39 2.01 -0.42 -1.88
C GLY A 39 2.21 -1.64 -1.00
N VAL A 40 1.88 -1.56 0.27
CA VAL A 40 1.89 -2.70 1.20
C VAL A 40 0.47 -2.94 1.67
N ILE A 41 -0.11 -4.05 1.27
CA ILE A 41 -1.51 -4.38 1.51
C ILE A 41 -1.68 -5.81 2.00
N GLY A 42 -2.85 -6.08 2.61
CA GLY A 42 -3.16 -7.43 3.02
C GLY A 42 -4.45 -7.56 3.81
N LYS A 43 -4.55 -8.65 4.53
CA LYS A 43 -5.72 -9.07 5.28
C LYS A 43 -5.98 -8.14 6.47
N ARG A 44 -7.26 -7.81 6.71
CA ARG A 44 -7.69 -7.02 7.88
C ARG A 44 -7.56 -7.80 9.18
N ASP A 45 -7.96 -9.06 9.18
CA ASP A 45 -7.80 -9.99 10.29
C ASP A 45 -6.61 -10.90 10.00
N CYS A 46 -5.42 -10.28 10.00
CA CYS A 46 -4.15 -10.94 9.69
C CYS A 46 -3.70 -11.84 10.84
N SER A 47 -2.97 -12.89 10.48
CA SER A 47 -2.31 -13.79 11.43
C SER A 47 -1.04 -13.14 12.00
N GLU A 48 -0.50 -13.73 13.08
CA GLU A 48 0.79 -13.32 13.62
C GLU A 48 1.90 -13.46 12.56
N TYR A 49 1.83 -14.48 11.71
CA TYR A 49 2.75 -14.64 10.59
C TYR A 49 2.67 -13.45 9.62
N GLY A 50 1.46 -13.02 9.24
CA GLY A 50 1.26 -11.86 8.39
C GLY A 50 1.81 -10.57 9.00
N VAL A 51 1.61 -10.38 10.32
CA VAL A 51 2.18 -9.26 11.08
C VAL A 51 3.71 -9.27 11.03
N GLN A 52 4.34 -10.42 11.34
CA GLN A 52 5.80 -10.57 11.37
C GLN A 52 6.40 -10.37 9.96
N ALA A 53 5.82 -11.01 8.95
CA ALA A 53 6.26 -10.86 7.56
C ALA A 53 6.19 -9.39 7.11
N THR A 54 5.10 -8.69 7.43
CA THR A 54 4.95 -7.27 7.11
C THR A 54 6.01 -6.43 7.80
N ARG A 55 6.27 -6.65 9.09
CA ARG A 55 7.29 -5.90 9.83
C ARG A 55 8.67 -6.07 9.21
N ILE A 56 9.11 -7.31 9.02
CA ILE A 56 10.43 -7.61 8.46
C ILE A 56 10.61 -6.94 7.07
N LEU A 57 9.63 -7.11 6.19
CA LEU A 57 9.73 -6.60 4.84
C LEU A 57 9.64 -5.06 4.79
N VAL A 58 8.76 -4.44 5.58
CA VAL A 58 8.63 -2.98 5.62
C VAL A 58 9.89 -2.34 6.22
N GLU A 59 10.48 -2.90 7.28
CA GLU A 59 11.77 -2.43 7.81
C GLU A 59 12.86 -2.43 6.74
N ASP A 60 12.93 -3.48 5.94
CA ASP A 60 13.91 -3.58 4.87
C ASP A 60 13.62 -2.62 3.70
N LEU A 61 12.35 -2.41 3.35
CA LEU A 61 11.94 -1.44 2.33
C LEU A 61 12.30 0.00 2.74
N VAL A 62 12.03 0.35 4.00
CA VAL A 62 12.39 1.66 4.57
C VAL A 62 13.89 1.87 4.57
N LYS A 63 14.69 0.87 4.96
CA LYS A 63 16.17 0.96 4.90
C LYS A 63 16.70 1.20 3.48
N GLN A 64 15.91 0.88 2.47
CA GLN A 64 16.23 1.13 1.06
C GLN A 64 15.68 2.47 0.55
N GLY A 65 15.04 3.26 1.41
CA GLY A 65 14.52 4.58 1.10
C GLY A 65 13.16 4.59 0.43
N LEU A 66 12.43 3.45 0.41
CA LEU A 66 11.09 3.42 -0.19
C LEU A 66 10.04 4.00 0.76
N VAL A 67 9.07 4.70 0.16
CA VAL A 67 7.89 5.21 0.84
C VAL A 67 6.79 4.15 0.82
N ILE A 68 6.21 3.86 1.97
CA ILE A 68 5.16 2.85 2.11
C ILE A 68 3.79 3.47 1.85
N VAL A 69 3.05 2.97 0.87
CA VAL A 69 1.68 3.40 0.57
C VAL A 69 0.69 2.33 1.03
N SER A 70 -0.33 2.70 1.78
CA SER A 70 -1.37 1.76 2.21
C SER A 70 -2.70 2.46 2.51
N GLY A 71 -3.71 1.67 2.89
CA GLY A 71 -5.08 2.13 3.05
C GLY A 71 -5.50 2.46 4.47
N MET A 72 -4.62 2.39 5.46
CA MET A 72 -4.92 2.61 6.87
C MET A 72 -6.02 1.68 7.45
N ALA A 73 -6.32 0.56 6.78
CA ALA A 73 -7.26 -0.43 7.29
C ALA A 73 -6.71 -1.15 8.54
N LYS A 74 -7.59 -1.87 9.26
CA LYS A 74 -7.16 -2.82 10.29
C LYS A 74 -6.22 -3.87 9.67
N GLY A 75 -5.31 -4.44 10.47
CA GLY A 75 -4.41 -5.51 10.05
C GLY A 75 -3.20 -5.00 9.28
N ILE A 76 -2.90 -5.62 8.14
CA ILE A 76 -1.64 -5.40 7.40
C ILE A 76 -1.37 -3.93 7.09
N ASP A 77 -2.38 -3.18 6.65
CA ASP A 77 -2.21 -1.75 6.34
C ASP A 77 -1.69 -0.97 7.55
N GLY A 78 -2.36 -1.13 8.71
CA GLY A 78 -1.95 -0.48 9.96
C GLY A 78 -0.59 -0.95 10.46
N VAL A 79 -0.24 -2.23 10.27
CA VAL A 79 1.10 -2.77 10.61
C VAL A 79 2.14 -2.12 9.71
N GLY A 80 1.89 -2.03 8.41
CA GLY A 80 2.80 -1.40 7.45
C GLY A 80 3.12 0.05 7.83
N HIS A 81 2.11 0.88 8.06
CA HIS A 81 2.31 2.28 8.46
C HIS A 81 3.10 2.41 9.78
N ARG A 82 2.70 1.66 10.83
CA ARG A 82 3.39 1.72 12.13
C ARG A 82 4.84 1.26 12.03
N THR A 83 5.12 0.25 11.20
CA THR A 83 6.48 -0.23 11.00
C THR A 83 7.33 0.80 10.27
N ALA A 84 6.79 1.44 9.22
CA ALA A 84 7.50 2.49 8.51
C ALA A 84 7.88 3.63 9.45
N LEU A 85 6.93 4.14 10.25
CA LEU A 85 7.20 5.19 11.23
C LEU A 85 8.23 4.77 12.29
N LYS A 86 8.12 3.56 12.85
CA LYS A 86 9.07 3.04 13.85
C LYS A 86 10.48 2.86 13.29
N SER A 87 10.61 2.65 12.00
CA SER A 87 11.89 2.50 11.30
C SER A 87 12.46 3.83 10.80
N ASN A 88 11.89 4.97 11.22
CA ASN A 88 12.23 6.32 10.74
C ASN A 88 12.10 6.47 9.22
N GLY A 89 11.15 5.77 8.62
CA GLY A 89 10.80 5.87 7.21
C GLY A 89 9.51 6.66 7.01
N HIS A 90 9.16 6.85 5.73
CA HIS A 90 7.99 7.60 5.32
C HIS A 90 6.84 6.71 4.87
N THR A 91 5.61 7.20 5.07
CA THR A 91 4.43 6.45 4.67
C THR A 91 3.27 7.35 4.27
N VAL A 92 2.48 6.88 3.30
CA VAL A 92 1.33 7.57 2.73
C VAL A 92 0.08 6.76 2.99
N ALA A 93 -0.88 7.36 3.70
CA ALA A 93 -2.18 6.75 3.92
C ALA A 93 -3.22 7.28 2.92
N VAL A 94 -3.89 6.38 2.22
CA VAL A 94 -5.03 6.73 1.37
C VAL A 94 -6.31 6.32 2.10
N LEU A 95 -7.25 7.26 2.29
CA LEU A 95 -8.47 7.02 3.05
C LEU A 95 -9.65 6.64 2.15
N GLY A 96 -10.55 5.80 2.68
CA GLY A 96 -11.89 5.53 2.12
C GLY A 96 -13.00 6.27 2.87
N SER A 97 -12.66 7.41 3.47
CA SER A 97 -13.53 8.33 4.20
C SER A 97 -13.07 9.76 3.92
N GLY A 98 -13.79 10.75 4.40
CA GLY A 98 -13.34 12.14 4.35
C GLY A 98 -11.99 12.35 5.00
N ILE A 99 -11.25 13.37 4.52
CA ILE A 99 -9.89 13.66 5.00
C ILE A 99 -9.85 13.91 6.51
N ASP A 100 -10.91 14.46 7.10
CA ASP A 100 -11.03 14.75 8.53
C ASP A 100 -11.73 13.64 9.32
N TYR A 101 -12.04 12.50 8.68
CA TYR A 101 -12.72 11.39 9.31
C TYR A 101 -11.77 10.20 9.52
N PRO A 102 -11.12 10.07 10.70
CA PRO A 102 -10.21 8.96 10.98
C PRO A 102 -10.98 7.63 11.04
N TYR A 103 -10.67 6.73 10.10
CA TYR A 103 -11.29 5.41 10.03
C TYR A 103 -10.26 4.34 9.66
N PRO A 104 -10.25 3.15 10.33
CA PRO A 104 -11.14 2.74 11.43
C PRO A 104 -10.79 3.43 12.76
N PRO A 105 -11.74 3.53 13.72
CA PRO A 105 -11.54 4.26 14.98
C PRO A 105 -10.31 3.80 15.78
N MET A 106 -9.99 2.50 15.73
CA MET A 106 -8.82 1.92 16.39
C MET A 106 -7.47 2.44 15.86
N ASN A 107 -7.46 3.05 14.68
CA ASN A 107 -6.27 3.63 14.06
C ASN A 107 -6.22 5.17 14.21
N LYS A 108 -7.03 5.74 15.13
CA LYS A 108 -7.06 7.21 15.33
C LYS A 108 -5.69 7.77 15.70
N GLU A 109 -4.98 7.14 16.63
CA GLU A 109 -3.63 7.56 17.01
C GLU A 109 -2.65 7.50 15.82
N LEU A 110 -2.72 6.44 15.01
CA LEU A 110 -1.94 6.31 13.79
C LEU A 110 -2.30 7.43 12.79
N TYR A 111 -3.59 7.73 12.62
CA TYR A 111 -4.03 8.82 11.76
C TYR A 111 -3.44 10.16 12.20
N ASP A 112 -3.42 10.45 13.51
CA ASP A 112 -2.88 11.70 14.03
C ASP A 112 -1.35 11.80 13.80
N GLN A 113 -0.61 10.69 13.89
CA GLN A 113 0.81 10.63 13.54
C GLN A 113 1.05 10.84 12.03
N LEU A 114 0.21 10.26 11.19
CA LEU A 114 0.32 10.33 9.73
C LEU A 114 0.03 11.72 9.14
N LYS A 115 -0.59 12.62 9.90
CA LYS A 115 -0.75 14.02 9.48
C LYS A 115 0.58 14.75 9.25
N ASN A 116 1.65 14.29 9.90
CA ASN A 116 3.00 14.83 9.71
C ASN A 116 3.75 14.17 8.52
N GLU A 117 3.20 13.08 7.97
CA GLU A 117 3.69 12.37 6.79
C GLU A 117 2.88 12.78 5.55
N LEU A 118 1.99 11.89 5.10
CA LEU A 118 1.02 12.20 4.06
C LEU A 118 -0.24 11.36 4.23
N ILE A 119 -1.38 12.04 4.36
CA ILE A 119 -2.70 11.44 4.27
C ILE A 119 -3.40 11.99 3.03
N ILE A 120 -4.02 11.12 2.24
CA ILE A 120 -4.76 11.49 1.03
C ILE A 120 -6.18 10.94 1.10
N SER A 121 -7.14 11.73 0.66
CA SER A 121 -8.51 11.29 0.44
C SER A 121 -9.12 11.95 -0.81
N GLU A 122 -9.97 11.22 -1.50
CA GLU A 122 -10.84 11.74 -2.57
C GLU A 122 -12.10 12.42 -2.00
N TYR A 123 -12.33 12.30 -0.68
CA TYR A 123 -13.55 12.77 -0.02
C TYR A 123 -13.24 13.93 0.94
N PRO A 124 -14.05 15.02 0.90
CA PRO A 124 -13.83 16.21 1.73
C PRO A 124 -14.23 15.99 3.20
N GLY A 125 -13.59 16.75 4.08
CA GLY A 125 -14.00 16.99 5.46
C GLY A 125 -14.36 15.72 6.24
N LEU A 126 -15.46 15.76 6.94
CA LEU A 126 -16.00 14.70 7.77
C LEU A 126 -16.89 13.70 7.02
N THR A 127 -16.72 13.53 5.71
CA THR A 127 -17.49 12.55 4.92
C THR A 127 -17.35 11.14 5.54
N PRO A 128 -18.46 10.50 5.97
CA PRO A 128 -18.39 9.21 6.64
C PRO A 128 -17.98 8.10 5.67
N PRO A 129 -17.33 7.02 6.15
CA PRO A 129 -16.94 5.90 5.32
C PRO A 129 -18.17 5.16 4.78
N ARG A 130 -18.11 4.73 3.52
CA ARG A 130 -19.11 3.89 2.88
C ARG A 130 -18.47 2.64 2.32
N LYS A 131 -19.22 1.54 2.25
CA LYS A 131 -18.70 0.25 1.76
C LYS A 131 -18.13 0.33 0.35
N ASP A 132 -18.75 1.13 -0.53
CA ASP A 132 -18.33 1.35 -1.92
C ASP A 132 -17.10 2.27 -2.07
N TYR A 133 -16.73 3.05 -1.05
CA TYR A 133 -15.57 3.92 -1.08
C TYR A 133 -14.24 3.16 -0.98
N PHE A 134 -14.21 2.06 -0.23
CA PHE A 134 -12.98 1.28 -0.04
C PHE A 134 -12.46 0.63 -1.33
N PRO A 135 -13.29 -0.06 -2.13
CA PRO A 135 -12.85 -0.55 -3.44
C PRO A 135 -12.41 0.58 -4.37
N LYS A 136 -13.16 1.68 -4.45
CA LYS A 136 -12.83 2.83 -5.29
C LYS A 136 -11.48 3.45 -4.90
N ARG A 137 -11.24 3.65 -3.60
CA ARG A 137 -10.00 4.18 -3.07
C ARG A 137 -8.78 3.32 -3.46
N ASN A 138 -8.92 2.00 -3.55
CA ASN A 138 -7.81 1.07 -3.79
C ASN A 138 -7.09 1.34 -5.12
N ARG A 139 -7.78 1.91 -6.15
CA ARG A 139 -7.14 2.34 -7.39
C ARG A 139 -6.09 3.44 -7.17
N ILE A 140 -6.30 4.27 -6.13
CA ILE A 140 -5.35 5.34 -5.77
C ILE A 140 -4.12 4.73 -5.08
N ILE A 141 -4.29 3.75 -4.18
CA ILE A 141 -3.16 3.02 -3.59
C ILE A 141 -2.30 2.40 -4.69
N ALA A 142 -2.92 1.67 -5.62
CA ALA A 142 -2.22 1.10 -6.76
C ALA A 142 -1.56 2.19 -7.62
N GLY A 143 -2.27 3.31 -7.87
CA GLY A 143 -1.80 4.42 -8.68
C GLY A 143 -0.55 5.11 -8.15
N LEU A 144 -0.49 5.33 -6.86
CA LEU A 144 0.65 5.97 -6.18
C LEU A 144 1.87 5.04 -6.03
N SER A 145 1.69 3.73 -6.20
CA SER A 145 2.74 2.74 -5.97
C SER A 145 3.36 2.30 -7.29
N GLN A 146 4.68 2.19 -7.37
CA GLN A 146 5.38 1.60 -8.50
C GLN A 146 5.32 0.07 -8.47
N LYS A 147 5.20 -0.52 -7.28
CA LYS A 147 5.12 -1.96 -7.02
C LYS A 147 4.11 -2.22 -5.92
N LEU A 148 3.55 -3.43 -5.87
CA LEU A 148 2.60 -3.83 -4.84
C LEU A 148 3.11 -5.07 -4.09
N LEU A 149 3.18 -5.00 -2.76
CA LEU A 149 3.52 -6.09 -1.86
C LEU A 149 2.26 -6.57 -1.12
N VAL A 150 1.95 -7.85 -1.25
CA VAL A 150 0.87 -8.53 -0.56
C VAL A 150 1.47 -9.49 0.47
N THR A 151 1.31 -9.21 1.75
CA THR A 151 1.91 -10.01 2.81
C THR A 151 1.01 -11.13 3.32
N GLU A 152 -0.30 -10.93 3.30
CA GLU A 152 -1.30 -11.97 3.59
C GLU A 152 -2.62 -11.63 2.89
N ALA A 153 -3.24 -12.60 2.22
CA ALA A 153 -4.53 -12.40 1.56
C ALA A 153 -5.36 -13.68 1.47
N ASP A 154 -6.68 -13.54 1.51
CA ASP A 154 -7.62 -14.56 1.11
C ASP A 154 -8.00 -14.38 -0.37
N ILE A 155 -8.38 -15.47 -1.06
CA ILE A 155 -8.75 -15.44 -2.49
C ILE A 155 -9.89 -14.46 -2.77
N LYS A 156 -10.90 -14.43 -1.89
CA LYS A 156 -12.05 -13.52 -1.98
C LYS A 156 -11.90 -12.40 -0.94
N SER A 157 -11.09 -11.40 -1.24
CA SER A 157 -10.82 -10.29 -0.30
C SER A 157 -10.70 -8.95 -1.02
N GLY A 158 -10.87 -7.86 -0.26
CA GLY A 158 -10.63 -6.50 -0.76
C GLY A 158 -9.19 -6.27 -1.22
N THR A 159 -8.24 -7.04 -0.71
CA THR A 159 -6.83 -7.05 -1.14
C THR A 159 -6.72 -7.41 -2.62
N MET A 160 -7.48 -8.40 -3.09
CA MET A 160 -7.46 -8.84 -4.48
C MET A 160 -8.00 -7.77 -5.43
N ILE A 161 -8.89 -6.89 -4.97
CA ILE A 161 -9.34 -5.72 -5.76
C ILE A 161 -8.17 -4.77 -6.02
N THR A 162 -7.35 -4.49 -5.01
CA THR A 162 -6.16 -3.64 -5.17
C THR A 162 -5.13 -4.28 -6.09
N VAL A 163 -4.96 -5.60 -6.00
CA VAL A 163 -4.11 -6.37 -6.93
C VAL A 163 -4.61 -6.22 -8.37
N GLY A 164 -5.92 -6.34 -8.60
CA GLY A 164 -6.51 -6.12 -9.92
C GLY A 164 -6.13 -4.75 -10.49
N PHE A 165 -6.31 -3.67 -9.72
CA PHE A 165 -5.90 -2.32 -10.16
C PHE A 165 -4.40 -2.21 -10.44
N ALA A 166 -3.54 -2.83 -9.64
CA ALA A 166 -2.10 -2.82 -9.88
C ALA A 166 -1.75 -3.51 -11.19
N LEU A 167 -2.34 -4.67 -11.48
CA LEU A 167 -2.14 -5.41 -12.73
C LEU A 167 -2.67 -4.64 -13.94
N GLU A 168 -3.88 -4.06 -13.86
CA GLU A 168 -4.45 -3.19 -14.90
C GLU A 168 -3.53 -1.99 -15.22
N GLN A 169 -2.79 -1.51 -14.22
CA GLN A 169 -1.83 -0.41 -14.34
C GLN A 169 -0.41 -0.89 -14.71
N GLY A 170 -0.24 -2.18 -15.08
CA GLY A 170 1.04 -2.76 -15.52
C GLY A 170 2.09 -2.86 -14.42
N LYS A 171 1.70 -2.91 -13.16
CA LYS A 171 2.62 -2.91 -12.02
C LYS A 171 2.97 -4.32 -11.55
N ASP A 172 4.21 -4.48 -11.10
CA ASP A 172 4.66 -5.72 -10.49
C ASP A 172 3.96 -5.98 -9.15
N VAL A 173 3.44 -7.18 -9.00
CA VAL A 173 2.85 -7.67 -7.76
C VAL A 173 3.79 -8.68 -7.12
N PHE A 174 4.07 -8.49 -5.85
CA PHE A 174 4.87 -9.35 -5.00
C PHE A 174 4.01 -9.96 -3.92
N ALA A 175 4.19 -11.25 -3.63
CA ALA A 175 3.40 -11.94 -2.63
C ALA A 175 4.28 -12.77 -1.69
N VAL A 176 3.98 -12.71 -0.40
CA VAL A 176 4.64 -13.52 0.62
C VAL A 176 4.00 -14.91 0.59
N PRO A 177 4.78 -16.00 0.42
CA PRO A 177 4.24 -17.34 0.46
C PRO A 177 3.76 -17.68 1.86
N GLY A 178 2.68 -18.43 1.96
CA GLY A 178 2.17 -18.95 3.21
C GLY A 178 1.96 -20.45 3.17
N ARG A 179 1.53 -21.02 4.30
CA ARG A 179 1.16 -22.43 4.34
C ARG A 179 -0.03 -22.67 3.39
N ILE A 180 -0.16 -23.90 2.89
CA ILE A 180 -1.20 -24.27 1.91
C ILE A 180 -2.61 -23.89 2.36
N TYR A 181 -2.90 -23.96 3.66
CA TYR A 181 -4.22 -23.69 4.21
C TYR A 181 -4.43 -22.26 4.69
N ASP A 182 -3.36 -21.52 4.99
CA ASP A 182 -3.46 -20.27 5.75
C ASP A 182 -3.43 -19.01 4.86
N CYS A 183 -2.72 -19.04 3.74
CA CYS A 183 -2.54 -17.88 2.84
C CYS A 183 -2.90 -18.21 1.39
N LYS A 184 -4.13 -18.67 1.20
CA LYS A 184 -4.60 -19.15 -0.12
C LYS A 184 -4.53 -18.06 -1.19
N GLY A 185 -4.78 -16.80 -0.83
CA GLY A 185 -4.73 -15.68 -1.77
C GLY A 185 -3.32 -15.38 -2.26
N CYS A 186 -2.33 -15.27 -1.36
CA CYS A 186 -0.94 -15.04 -1.76
C CYS A 186 -0.37 -16.21 -2.58
N ASN A 187 -0.65 -17.45 -2.17
CA ASN A 187 -0.20 -18.63 -2.93
C ASN A 187 -0.83 -18.67 -4.34
N ALA A 188 -2.12 -18.32 -4.46
CA ALA A 188 -2.79 -18.20 -5.76
C ALA A 188 -2.17 -17.10 -6.63
N LEU A 189 -1.83 -15.94 -6.05
CA LEU A 189 -1.15 -14.86 -6.76
C LEU A 189 0.21 -15.32 -7.31
N ILE A 190 1.00 -16.05 -6.50
CA ILE A 190 2.29 -16.59 -6.91
C ILE A 190 2.11 -17.59 -8.08
N GLN A 191 1.12 -18.49 -8.01
CA GLN A 191 0.80 -19.41 -9.09
C GLN A 191 0.36 -18.70 -10.38
N GLN A 192 -0.22 -17.50 -10.28
CA GLN A 192 -0.65 -16.66 -11.39
C GLN A 192 0.46 -15.72 -11.90
N GLY A 193 1.68 -15.83 -11.37
CA GLY A 193 2.84 -15.06 -11.84
C GLY A 193 3.26 -13.90 -10.96
N ALA A 194 2.62 -13.67 -9.80
CA ALA A 194 3.15 -12.72 -8.84
C ALA A 194 4.52 -13.17 -8.33
N LYS A 195 5.43 -12.22 -8.14
CA LYS A 195 6.80 -12.50 -7.70
C LYS A 195 6.80 -12.92 -6.22
N LEU A 196 7.35 -14.09 -5.93
CA LEU A 196 7.49 -14.59 -4.56
C LEU A 196 8.53 -13.77 -3.79
N VAL A 197 8.17 -13.32 -2.57
CA VAL A 197 9.06 -12.61 -1.66
C VAL A 197 9.13 -13.33 -0.31
N ARG A 198 10.37 -13.58 0.15
CA ARG A 198 10.66 -14.11 1.51
C ARG A 198 11.47 -13.13 2.35
N TYR A 199 12.42 -12.45 1.73
CA TYR A 199 13.29 -11.42 2.33
C TYR A 199 13.86 -10.54 1.23
N LEU A 200 14.29 -9.32 1.59
CA LEU A 200 14.93 -8.40 0.68
C LEU A 200 16.44 -8.47 0.88
N ARG A 201 17.21 -8.82 -0.14
CA ARG A 201 18.67 -8.69 -0.13
C ARG A 201 19.07 -7.36 -0.73
N ARG A 202 19.99 -6.62 -0.09
CA ARG A 202 20.72 -5.54 -0.75
C ARG A 202 21.57 -6.16 -1.84
N ILE A 203 21.21 -5.91 -3.07
CA ILE A 203 22.12 -6.04 -4.22
C ILE A 203 22.25 -4.63 -4.78
N GLY A 204 23.48 -4.12 -4.83
CA GLY A 204 23.87 -2.75 -5.08
C GLY A 204 23.02 -2.01 -6.11
N SER A 205 22.95 -0.71 -5.94
CA SER A 205 22.25 0.31 -6.74
C SER A 205 21.57 -0.22 -8.00
N VAL A 206 20.29 -0.37 -7.96
CA VAL A 206 19.27 -0.72 -8.95
C VAL A 206 18.57 -2.04 -8.62
N SER A 207 17.28 -1.87 -8.29
CA SER A 207 16.25 -2.88 -8.40
C SER A 207 16.17 -3.99 -7.36
N LEU A 208 15.34 -3.68 -6.45
CA LEU A 208 14.60 -4.51 -5.51
C LEU A 208 13.99 -5.73 -6.15
N LEU A 209 13.93 -6.79 -5.39
CA LEU A 209 13.09 -7.96 -5.62
C LEU A 209 13.52 -8.90 -6.76
N ILE A 210 14.75 -9.43 -6.67
CA ILE A 210 15.11 -10.60 -7.48
C ILE A 210 15.41 -11.78 -6.58
N LEU A 211 14.46 -12.69 -6.51
CA LEU A 211 14.69 -14.06 -6.05
C LEU A 211 14.07 -15.07 -7.02
N THR A 212 14.38 -14.90 -8.30
CA THR A 212 13.98 -15.88 -9.32
C THR A 212 15.16 -16.52 -10.08
N LYS A 213 16.41 -16.29 -9.66
CA LYS A 213 17.58 -16.86 -10.39
C LYS A 213 18.47 -17.77 -9.58
N MET A 214 17.97 -18.52 -8.62
CA MET A 214 18.78 -19.54 -7.93
C MET A 214 18.18 -20.95 -7.93
N LEU A 215 17.27 -21.25 -8.85
CA LEU A 215 16.75 -22.63 -9.03
C LEU A 215 16.92 -23.15 -10.45
N THR A 216 17.86 -22.60 -11.21
CA THR A 216 18.33 -23.21 -12.46
C THR A 216 19.84 -23.40 -12.38
N LYS A 217 20.27 -24.36 -11.60
CA LYS A 217 21.46 -25.20 -11.76
C LYS A 217 21.26 -26.50 -11.03
#